data_7959fb5809e3102b246eaa57ffa67971
#
_entry.id   7959fb5809e3102b246eaa57ffa67971
#
_cell.length_a   1.000
_cell.length_b   1.000
_cell.length_c   1.000
_cell.angle_alpha   90.00
_cell.angle_beta   90.00
_cell.angle_gamma   90.00
#
_symmetry.space_group_name_H-M   'P 1'
#
loop_
_entity.id
_entity.type
_entity.pdbx_description
1 polymer ?
#
loop_
_entity_poly.entity_id
_entity_poly.type
_entity_poly.pdbx_seq_one_letter_code
_entity_poly.pdbx_strand_id
1 'polypeptide(L)'
;MKIRINERIYEGTGEEIMEQLRLAAFDPTEFPDTESYIWQLRSNFVRATDLECDLPKSGVERQARAMFDRLAKVGSLEVIDDD
;
A
#
# COMPACT_ATOMS: atom_id res chain seq x y z
N MET A 1 -7.54 -10.27 -2.74
CA MET A 1 -7.47 -8.91 -3.28
C MET A 1 -6.61 -8.89 -4.53
N LYS A 2 -6.98 -8.09 -5.49
CA LYS A 2 -6.25 -7.96 -6.74
C LYS A 2 -6.23 -6.48 -7.13
N ILE A 3 -5.05 -5.95 -7.38
CA ILE A 3 -4.90 -4.53 -7.73
C ILE A 3 -4.03 -4.38 -8.97
N ARG A 4 -4.16 -3.24 -9.62
CA ARG A 4 -3.30 -2.87 -10.74
C ARG A 4 -2.61 -1.55 -10.43
N ILE A 5 -1.29 -1.54 -10.56
CA ILE A 5 -0.48 -0.33 -10.45
C ILE A 5 0.25 -0.17 -11.77
N ASN A 6 -0.06 0.90 -12.51
CA ASN A 6 0.39 1.08 -13.88
C ASN A 6 -0.06 -0.10 -14.73
N GLU A 7 0.84 -0.89 -15.27
CA GLU A 7 0.51 -2.06 -16.09
C GLU A 7 0.73 -3.37 -15.34
N ARG A 8 1.09 -3.31 -14.05
CA ARG A 8 1.35 -4.51 -13.25
C ARG A 8 0.16 -4.87 -12.40
N ILE A 9 -0.13 -6.17 -12.37
CA ILE A 9 -1.20 -6.76 -11.56
C ILE A 9 -0.56 -7.44 -10.35
N TYR A 10 -1.10 -7.17 -9.17
CA TYR A 10 -0.69 -7.81 -7.92
C TYR A 10 -1.89 -8.51 -7.32
N GLU A 11 -1.68 -9.71 -6.80
CA GLU A 11 -2.76 -10.53 -6.26
C GLU A 11 -2.31 -11.19 -4.97
N GLY A 12 -3.21 -11.30 -4.01
CA GLY A 12 -2.97 -11.89 -2.69
C GLY A 12 -3.76 -11.14 -1.64
N THR A 13 -3.38 -11.35 -0.37
CA THR A 13 -3.93 -10.51 0.70
C THR A 13 -3.32 -9.12 0.62
N GLY A 14 -3.90 -8.15 1.32
CA GLY A 14 -3.33 -6.82 1.37
C GLY A 14 -1.89 -6.84 1.87
N GLU A 15 -1.64 -7.63 2.91
CA GLU A 15 -0.29 -7.78 3.46
C GLU A 15 0.67 -8.39 2.44
N GLU A 16 0.23 -9.43 1.74
CA GLU A 16 1.06 -10.08 0.71
C GLU A 16 1.41 -9.12 -0.42
N ILE A 17 0.46 -8.33 -0.87
CA ILE A 17 0.69 -7.34 -1.93
C ILE A 17 1.67 -6.27 -1.45
N MET A 18 1.49 -5.76 -0.24
CA MET A 18 2.42 -4.78 0.32
C MET A 18 3.83 -5.34 0.43
N GLU A 19 3.97 -6.62 0.81
CA GLU A 19 5.28 -7.26 0.88
C GLU A 19 5.92 -7.36 -0.50
N GLN A 20 5.14 -7.67 -1.53
CA GLN A 20 5.64 -7.68 -2.90
C GLN A 20 6.16 -6.30 -3.30
N LEU A 21 5.43 -5.25 -2.95
CA LEU A 21 5.84 -3.88 -3.25
C LEU A 21 7.11 -3.50 -2.48
N ARG A 22 7.22 -3.90 -1.21
CA ARG A 22 8.39 -3.64 -0.39
C ARG A 22 9.64 -4.28 -1.01
N LEU A 23 9.51 -5.53 -1.43
CA LEU A 23 10.63 -6.27 -2.02
C LEU A 23 11.03 -5.72 -3.39
N ALA A 24 10.11 -5.08 -4.09
CA ALA A 24 10.37 -4.45 -5.38
C ALA A 24 10.91 -3.02 -5.25
N ALA A 25 10.98 -2.47 -4.04
CA ALA A 25 11.48 -1.13 -3.82
C ALA A 25 12.97 -1.04 -4.16
N PHE A 26 13.43 0.17 -4.46
CA PHE A 26 14.82 0.40 -4.86
C PHE A 26 15.81 -0.12 -3.82
N ASP A 27 15.51 0.08 -2.55
CA ASP A 27 16.34 -0.43 -1.46
C ASP A 27 15.46 -1.11 -0.42
N PRO A 28 15.18 -2.42 -0.57
CA PRO A 28 14.30 -3.13 0.37
C PRO A 28 14.82 -3.15 1.81
N THR A 29 16.12 -2.99 2.01
CA THR A 29 16.70 -3.01 3.37
C THR A 29 16.38 -1.74 4.15
N GLU A 30 15.92 -0.68 3.48
CA GLU A 30 15.47 0.54 4.13
C GLU A 30 14.21 0.30 4.97
N PHE A 31 13.41 -0.69 4.62
CA PHE A 31 12.16 -1.03 5.30
C PHE A 31 12.30 -2.43 5.88
N PRO A 32 12.53 -2.56 7.19
CA PRO A 32 12.81 -3.89 7.79
C PRO A 32 11.59 -4.82 7.78
N ASP A 33 10.37 -4.29 7.66
CA ASP A 33 9.16 -5.09 7.61
C ASP A 33 8.08 -4.40 6.79
N THR A 34 6.98 -5.13 6.57
CA THR A 34 5.86 -4.65 5.78
C THR A 34 5.20 -3.43 6.42
N GLU A 35 5.06 -3.41 7.73
CA GLU A 35 4.42 -2.30 8.42
C GLU A 35 5.22 -1.00 8.22
N SER A 36 6.52 -1.04 8.34
CA SER A 36 7.37 0.12 8.12
C SER A 36 7.18 0.69 6.71
N TYR A 37 7.05 -0.19 5.74
CA TYR A 37 6.82 0.22 4.35
C TYR A 37 5.46 0.90 4.19
N ILE A 38 4.43 0.35 4.83
CA ILE A 38 3.08 0.94 4.76
C ILE A 38 3.08 2.35 5.34
N TRP A 39 3.72 2.55 6.49
CA TRP A 39 3.80 3.88 7.11
C TRP A 39 4.60 4.86 6.27
N GLN A 40 5.62 4.38 5.54
CA GLN A 40 6.35 5.23 4.61
C GLN A 40 5.48 5.65 3.43
N LEU A 41 4.68 4.72 2.90
CA LEU A 41 3.72 5.05 1.83
C LEU A 41 2.71 6.08 2.31
N ARG A 42 2.23 5.94 3.55
CA ARG A 42 1.31 6.91 4.13
C ARG A 42 1.95 8.30 4.18
N SER A 43 3.18 8.37 4.65
CA SER A 43 3.90 9.65 4.73
C SER A 43 4.05 10.29 3.34
N ASN A 44 4.40 9.48 2.35
CA ASN A 44 4.54 9.97 0.98
C ASN A 44 3.20 10.42 0.42
N PHE A 45 2.13 9.69 0.70
CA PHE A 45 0.78 10.03 0.25
C PHE A 45 0.35 11.39 0.82
N VAL A 46 0.48 11.58 2.13
CA VAL A 46 0.10 12.82 2.79
C VAL A 46 0.89 13.99 2.22
N ARG A 47 2.18 13.80 2.02
CA ARG A 47 3.07 14.84 1.50
C ARG A 47 2.75 15.21 0.06
N ALA A 48 2.40 14.21 -0.76
CA ALA A 48 2.15 14.43 -2.18
C ALA A 48 0.76 14.98 -2.46
N THR A 49 -0.23 14.59 -1.67
CA THR A 49 -1.64 14.95 -1.92
C THR A 49 -2.18 16.01 -0.98
N ASP A 50 -1.50 16.26 0.14
CA ASP A 50 -1.98 17.14 1.21
C ASP A 50 -3.32 16.69 1.79
N LEU A 51 -3.65 15.41 1.66
CA LEU A 51 -4.86 14.81 2.18
C LEU A 51 -4.53 13.98 3.42
N GLU A 52 -5.48 13.89 4.35
CA GLU A 52 -5.32 13.03 5.51
C GLU A 52 -5.42 11.57 5.12
N CYS A 53 -4.66 10.75 5.81
CA CYS A 53 -4.68 9.30 5.62
C CYS A 53 -4.56 8.63 6.98
N ASP A 54 -5.71 8.21 7.52
CA ASP A 54 -5.76 7.52 8.80
C ASP A 54 -5.66 6.02 8.57
N LEU A 55 -4.69 5.39 9.22
CA LEU A 55 -4.51 3.94 9.17
C LEU A 55 -4.81 3.36 10.55
N PRO A 56 -5.29 2.10 10.62
CA PRO A 56 -5.43 1.41 11.88
C PRO A 56 -4.10 1.39 12.63
N LYS A 57 -4.15 1.48 13.95
CA LYS A 57 -2.94 1.49 14.76
C LYS A 57 -2.23 0.14 14.81
N SER A 58 -2.95 -0.93 14.54
CA SER A 58 -2.41 -2.28 14.53
C SER A 58 -3.10 -3.11 13.47
N GLY A 59 -2.46 -4.21 13.07
CA GLY A 59 -3.00 -5.11 12.07
C GLY A 59 -2.50 -4.73 10.68
N VAL A 60 -1.41 -5.38 10.24
CA VAL A 60 -0.77 -5.06 8.96
C VAL A 60 -1.74 -5.25 7.79
N GLU A 61 -2.58 -6.29 7.84
CA GLU A 61 -3.55 -6.53 6.77
C GLU A 61 -4.55 -5.36 6.66
N ARG A 62 -5.07 -4.89 7.78
CA ARG A 62 -6.01 -3.78 7.78
C ARG A 62 -5.34 -2.48 7.35
N GLN A 63 -4.11 -2.26 7.78
CA GLN A 63 -3.32 -1.10 7.36
C GLN A 63 -3.09 -1.10 5.86
N ALA A 64 -2.73 -2.27 5.31
CA ALA A 64 -2.50 -2.42 3.88
C ALA A 64 -3.77 -2.11 3.08
N ARG A 65 -4.91 -2.68 3.49
CA ARG A 65 -6.18 -2.45 2.79
C ARG A 65 -6.61 -0.99 2.85
N ALA A 66 -6.44 -0.35 4.00
CA ALA A 66 -6.77 1.07 4.16
C ALA A 66 -5.89 1.94 3.26
N MET A 67 -4.60 1.61 3.15
CA MET A 67 -3.68 2.36 2.30
C MET A 67 -4.06 2.20 0.82
N PHE A 68 -4.36 0.97 0.39
CA PHE A 68 -4.79 0.73 -0.98
C PHE A 68 -6.08 1.47 -1.31
N ASP A 69 -7.02 1.51 -0.37
CA ASP A 69 -8.27 2.25 -0.57
C ASP A 69 -8.00 3.74 -0.84
N ARG A 70 -7.11 4.34 -0.07
CA ARG A 70 -6.75 5.75 -0.26
C ARG A 70 -6.05 5.98 -1.60
N LEU A 71 -5.13 5.11 -1.95
CA LEU A 71 -4.41 5.21 -3.21
C LEU A 71 -5.36 5.05 -4.40
N ALA A 72 -6.35 4.17 -4.28
CA ALA A 72 -7.35 3.99 -5.33
C ALA A 72 -8.21 5.24 -5.51
N LYS A 73 -8.57 5.89 -4.41
CA LYS A 73 -9.42 7.09 -4.45
C LYS A 73 -8.75 8.26 -5.17
N VAL A 74 -7.43 8.35 -5.11
CA VAL A 74 -6.69 9.42 -5.81
C VAL A 74 -6.20 8.97 -7.18
N GLY A 75 -6.55 7.76 -7.62
CA GLY A 75 -6.19 7.28 -8.95
C GLY A 75 -4.78 6.75 -9.09
N SER A 76 -4.06 6.52 -7.98
CA SER A 76 -2.69 5.99 -8.04
C SER A 76 -2.66 4.51 -8.37
N LEU A 77 -3.75 3.80 -8.11
CA LEU A 77 -3.90 2.39 -8.47
C LEU A 77 -5.37 2.08 -8.68
N GLU A 78 -5.66 0.88 -9.18
CA GLU A 78 -7.02 0.41 -9.38
C GLU A 78 -7.22 -0.90 -8.62
N VAL A 79 -8.29 -0.98 -7.84
CA VAL A 79 -8.66 -2.23 -7.17
C VAL A 79 -9.55 -3.01 -8.15
N ILE A 80 -9.05 -4.14 -8.61
CA ILE A 80 -9.76 -4.98 -9.58
C ILE A 80 -10.71 -5.92 -8.86
N ASP A 81 -10.25 -6.51 -7.76
CA ASP A 81 -11.02 -7.46 -6.96
C ASP A 81 -10.64 -7.25 -5.49
N ASP A 82 -11.64 -7.03 -4.65
CA ASP A 82 -11.46 -6.69 -3.25
C ASP A 82 -11.59 -7.89 -2.30
N ASP A 83 -11.74 -9.06 -2.81
CA ASP A 83 -11.84 -10.29 -2.00
C ASP A 83 -10.51 -10.67 -1.37
#